data_c22ab947822f2f6a80df74d05cc5526f
#
_entry.id   c22ab947822f2f6a80df74d05cc5526f
#
_cell.length_a   1.000
_cell.length_b   1.000
_cell.length_c   1.000
_cell.angle_alpha   90.00
_cell.angle_beta   90.00
_cell.angle_gamma   90.00
#
_symmetry.space_group_name_H-M   'P 1'
#
loop_
_entity.id
_entity.type
_entity.pdbx_description
1 polymer ?
#
loop_
_entity_poly.entity_id
_entity_poly.type
_entity_poly.pdbx_seq_one_letter_code
_entity_poly.pdbx_strand_id
1 'polypeptide(L)'
;MGTRRKRTPQRQSEAGFLCDRTTEVREMRTAETILNIIQDRGKRKLPLDDVYRQLYNPDMYLRAYARLYKNDGAMTPGMTEETVDDMSTDKIAKIIEAIRYERWKWTPVRRKNIPKRKGGTRPLGMPTWSDKVVQDVIRSILEAYYEPQFSQHSHGFRPKKGCQTALRDIHETWTGTKWFIEGDIKGWYDNLDHHILMNILRENIQDNRFLRLIEGALKAGYCEEWTSHPTLSGTPQGGIVSPILSNIYMDRLDRFVQEILIPEFTQSSKRKMNPTYLR
;
A
#
# COMPACT_ATOMS: atom_id res chain seq x y z
N MET A 1 5.63 -54.50 81.22
CA MET A 1 5.38 -53.05 81.16
C MET A 1 6.10 -52.48 79.95
N GLY A 2 5.35 -52.30 78.82
CA GLY A 2 5.91 -51.92 77.54
C GLY A 2 5.62 -50.46 77.23
N THR A 3 6.63 -49.69 77.03
CA THR A 3 6.52 -48.29 76.54
C THR A 3 6.44 -48.21 75.06
N ARG A 4 5.29 -47.79 74.55
CA ARG A 4 5.06 -47.46 73.15
C ARG A 4 5.75 -46.17 72.79
N ARG A 5 6.76 -46.18 71.87
CA ARG A 5 7.30 -44.99 71.24
C ARG A 5 6.34 -44.61 70.09
N LYS A 6 5.81 -43.37 70.12
CA LYS A 6 5.07 -42.71 69.09
C LYS A 6 6.04 -42.29 67.96
N ARG A 7 5.76 -42.75 66.71
CA ARG A 7 6.43 -42.28 65.49
C ARG A 7 5.73 -41.05 65.01
N THR A 8 6.50 -39.94 64.83
CA THR A 8 6.08 -38.71 64.19
C THR A 8 6.05 -38.89 62.69
N PRO A 9 5.05 -38.44 61.94
CA PRO A 9 5.07 -38.51 60.48
C PRO A 9 6.00 -37.44 59.91
N GLN A 10 6.88 -37.88 59.01
CA GLN A 10 7.71 -37.04 58.19
C GLN A 10 6.81 -36.22 57.24
N ARG A 11 6.97 -34.90 57.25
CA ARG A 11 6.45 -33.99 56.21
C ARG A 11 7.18 -34.31 54.90
N GLN A 12 6.45 -34.82 53.95
CA GLN A 12 6.87 -34.83 52.54
C GLN A 12 6.84 -33.41 52.02
N SER A 13 8.02 -32.91 51.61
CA SER A 13 8.18 -31.67 50.90
C SER A 13 7.43 -31.71 49.58
N GLU A 14 6.45 -30.85 49.41
CA GLU A 14 5.84 -30.55 48.11
C GLU A 14 6.92 -29.96 47.19
N ALA A 15 7.45 -30.78 46.31
CA ALA A 15 8.26 -30.37 45.18
C ALA A 15 7.38 -29.58 44.21
N GLY A 16 7.78 -28.34 43.99
CA GLY A 16 7.05 -27.36 43.23
C GLY A 16 6.68 -27.85 41.84
N PHE A 17 5.44 -27.59 41.46
CA PHE A 17 4.99 -27.51 40.08
C PHE A 17 5.71 -26.34 39.40
N LEU A 18 6.86 -26.63 38.80
CA LEU A 18 7.43 -25.78 37.77
C LEU A 18 6.49 -25.89 36.56
N CYS A 19 5.60 -24.91 36.45
CA CYS A 19 4.83 -24.65 35.27
C CYS A 19 5.85 -24.32 34.15
N ASP A 20 6.15 -25.32 33.37
CA ASP A 20 6.93 -25.19 32.13
C ASP A 20 6.08 -24.38 31.14
N ARG A 21 6.19 -23.04 31.25
CA ARG A 21 5.74 -22.15 30.19
C ARG A 21 6.73 -22.28 29.05
N THR A 22 6.59 -23.35 28.27
CA THR A 22 7.06 -23.36 26.90
C THR A 22 6.35 -22.23 26.20
N THR A 23 7.02 -21.09 26.14
CA THR A 23 6.65 -19.99 25.23
C THR A 23 6.76 -20.60 23.85
N GLU A 24 5.64 -21.09 23.29
CA GLU A 24 5.54 -21.35 21.87
C GLU A 24 5.96 -20.06 21.19
N VAL A 25 7.18 -20.04 20.66
CA VAL A 25 7.64 -19.00 19.75
C VAL A 25 6.76 -19.13 18.53
N ARG A 26 5.68 -18.39 18.52
CA ARG A 26 4.74 -18.34 17.40
C ARG A 26 5.51 -17.82 16.20
N GLU A 27 5.96 -18.74 15.38
CA GLU A 27 6.74 -18.43 14.17
C GLU A 27 6.00 -17.36 13.37
N MET A 28 6.66 -16.24 13.12
CA MET A 28 6.01 -15.14 12.40
C MET A 28 5.73 -15.60 10.98
N ARG A 29 4.49 -15.41 10.52
CA ARG A 29 4.10 -15.72 9.14
C ARG A 29 5.00 -14.96 8.16
N THR A 30 5.37 -15.61 7.07
CA THR A 30 6.12 -14.96 5.99
C THR A 30 5.30 -13.82 5.37
N ALA A 31 5.97 -12.83 4.78
CA ALA A 31 5.31 -11.75 4.05
C ALA A 31 4.39 -12.28 2.94
N GLU A 32 4.80 -13.34 2.26
CA GLU A 32 4.00 -13.98 1.22
C GLU A 32 2.68 -14.53 1.76
N THR A 33 2.73 -15.26 2.87
CA THR A 33 1.52 -15.78 3.53
C THR A 33 0.57 -14.65 3.93
N ILE A 34 1.11 -13.56 4.49
CA ILE A 34 0.31 -12.39 4.87
C ILE A 34 -0.35 -11.75 3.65
N LEU A 35 0.41 -11.50 2.60
CA LEU A 35 -0.12 -10.87 1.39
C LEU A 35 -1.16 -11.76 0.69
N ASN A 36 -1.00 -13.07 0.69
CA ASN A 36 -2.00 -14.01 0.16
C ASN A 36 -3.31 -13.98 0.96
N ILE A 37 -3.23 -13.89 2.29
CA ILE A 37 -4.43 -13.73 3.14
C ILE A 37 -5.13 -12.40 2.84
N ILE A 38 -4.37 -11.32 2.72
CA ILE A 38 -4.92 -9.99 2.37
C ILE A 38 -5.56 -10.02 0.98
N GLN A 39 -4.92 -10.65 0.01
CA GLN A 39 -5.45 -10.80 -1.34
C GLN A 39 -6.78 -11.58 -1.36
N ASP A 40 -6.87 -12.64 -0.56
CA ASP A 40 -8.09 -13.44 -0.46
C ASP A 40 -9.23 -12.67 0.20
N ARG A 41 -8.93 -11.84 1.21
CA ARG A 41 -9.91 -10.88 1.76
C ARG A 41 -10.38 -9.88 0.70
N GLY A 42 -9.45 -9.36 -0.12
CA GLY A 42 -9.76 -8.46 -1.23
C GLY A 42 -10.68 -9.08 -2.29
N LYS A 43 -10.40 -10.32 -2.73
CA LYS A 43 -11.28 -11.07 -3.65
C LYS A 43 -12.70 -11.21 -3.10
N ARG A 44 -12.82 -11.41 -1.80
CA ARG A 44 -14.11 -11.58 -1.10
C ARG A 44 -14.71 -10.25 -0.64
N LYS A 45 -14.07 -9.11 -0.92
CA LYS A 45 -14.47 -7.76 -0.47
C LYS A 45 -14.71 -7.68 1.04
N LEU A 46 -13.94 -8.44 1.83
CA LEU A 46 -14.00 -8.40 3.29
C LEU A 46 -13.16 -7.23 3.81
N PRO A 47 -13.61 -6.52 4.85
CA PRO A 47 -12.86 -5.39 5.40
C PRO A 47 -11.49 -5.81 5.93
N LEU A 48 -10.51 -4.90 5.91
CA LEU A 48 -9.20 -5.09 6.50
C LEU A 48 -9.20 -4.59 7.94
N ASP A 49 -9.13 -5.55 8.87
CA ASP A 49 -8.96 -5.33 10.29
C ASP A 49 -7.51 -5.64 10.68
N ASP A 50 -6.97 -5.01 11.72
CA ASP A 50 -5.64 -5.27 12.29
C ASP A 50 -4.49 -5.31 11.26
N VAL A 51 -4.62 -4.58 10.15
CA VAL A 51 -3.63 -4.55 9.08
C VAL A 51 -2.35 -3.83 9.50
N TYR A 52 -2.43 -2.89 10.44
CA TYR A 52 -1.28 -2.17 10.98
C TYR A 52 -0.25 -3.10 11.64
N ARG A 53 -0.71 -4.18 12.28
CA ARG A 53 0.19 -5.18 12.89
C ARG A 53 1.08 -5.88 11.89
N GLN A 54 0.67 -5.96 10.62
CA GLN A 54 1.48 -6.58 9.56
C GLN A 54 2.74 -5.76 9.26
N LEU A 55 2.73 -4.46 9.58
CA LEU A 55 3.91 -3.59 9.49
C LEU A 55 5.00 -3.91 10.53
N TYR A 56 4.74 -4.81 11.49
CA TYR A 56 5.76 -5.25 12.45
C TYR A 56 6.58 -6.43 11.95
N ASN A 57 6.22 -6.99 10.80
CA ASN A 57 6.92 -8.13 10.23
C ASN A 57 8.16 -7.68 9.45
N PRO A 58 9.38 -8.04 9.89
CA PRO A 58 10.61 -7.66 9.21
C PRO A 58 10.72 -8.23 7.78
N ASP A 59 10.11 -9.38 7.50
CA ASP A 59 10.13 -9.99 6.16
C ASP A 59 9.45 -9.10 5.10
N MET A 60 8.44 -8.29 5.50
CA MET A 60 7.85 -7.28 4.62
C MET A 60 8.87 -6.23 4.17
N TYR A 61 9.78 -5.81 5.07
CA TYR A 61 10.82 -4.83 4.79
C TYR A 61 11.96 -5.41 3.97
N LEU A 62 12.36 -6.66 4.23
CA LEU A 62 13.36 -7.37 3.44
C LEU A 62 12.88 -7.53 1.99
N ARG A 63 11.61 -7.89 1.81
CA ARG A 63 10.98 -7.97 0.49
C ARG A 63 10.92 -6.61 -0.21
N ALA A 64 10.56 -5.55 0.52
CA ALA A 64 10.57 -4.18 0.01
C ALA A 64 11.97 -3.74 -0.41
N TYR A 65 12.97 -3.98 0.44
CA TYR A 65 14.36 -3.72 0.13
C TYR A 65 14.82 -4.43 -1.16
N ALA A 66 14.60 -5.74 -1.26
CA ALA A 66 15.02 -6.54 -2.42
C ALA A 66 14.39 -6.04 -3.74
N ARG A 67 13.18 -5.48 -3.69
CA ARG A 67 12.51 -4.89 -4.84
C ARG A 67 13.08 -3.53 -5.22
N LEU A 68 13.28 -2.66 -4.23
CA LEU A 68 13.72 -1.30 -4.43
C LEU A 68 15.22 -1.20 -4.77
N TYR A 69 16.03 -2.15 -4.27
CA TYR A 69 17.46 -2.23 -4.53
C TYR A 69 17.80 -2.22 -6.02
N LYS A 70 16.98 -2.87 -6.84
CA LYS A 70 17.21 -3.02 -8.30
C LYS A 70 16.83 -1.78 -9.11
N ASN A 71 16.24 -0.75 -8.48
CA ASN A 71 15.78 0.44 -9.18
C ASN A 71 16.95 1.41 -9.42
N ASP A 72 17.01 2.02 -10.61
CA ASP A 72 18.02 3.01 -10.96
C ASP A 72 18.09 4.19 -9.96
N GLY A 73 16.98 4.51 -9.30
CA GLY A 73 16.91 5.54 -8.27
C GLY A 73 17.30 5.08 -6.85
N ALA A 74 17.84 3.86 -6.68
CA ALA A 74 18.19 3.33 -5.36
C ALA A 74 19.25 4.19 -4.65
N MET A 75 20.25 4.67 -5.41
CA MET A 75 21.32 5.54 -4.91
C MET A 75 20.95 7.03 -4.86
N THR A 76 19.70 7.40 -5.21
CA THR A 76 19.30 8.81 -5.20
C THR A 76 18.82 9.20 -3.80
N PRO A 77 19.54 10.10 -3.10
CA PRO A 77 19.17 10.53 -1.75
C PRO A 77 17.92 11.43 -1.78
N GLY A 78 17.15 11.35 -0.70
CA GLY A 78 16.00 12.24 -0.42
C GLY A 78 16.44 13.55 0.25
N MET A 79 15.75 13.92 1.33
CA MET A 79 16.14 15.03 2.21
C MET A 79 17.36 14.69 3.08
N THR A 80 17.59 13.42 3.33
CA THR A 80 18.78 12.89 4.01
C THR A 80 19.71 12.29 2.97
N GLU A 81 21.01 12.20 3.27
CA GLU A 81 22.02 11.54 2.40
C GLU A 81 21.87 10.01 2.37
N GLU A 82 20.85 9.49 3.02
CA GLU A 82 20.54 8.07 3.12
C GLU A 82 20.28 7.43 1.75
N THR A 83 20.98 6.34 1.48
CA THR A 83 20.87 5.54 0.25
C THR A 83 20.54 4.09 0.57
N VAL A 84 20.48 3.24 -0.46
CA VAL A 84 20.24 1.81 -0.31
C VAL A 84 21.32 1.10 0.54
N ASP A 85 22.56 1.57 0.48
CA ASP A 85 23.70 0.97 1.19
C ASP A 85 23.66 1.19 2.70
N ASP A 86 22.87 2.19 3.16
CA ASP A 86 22.68 2.47 4.58
C ASP A 86 21.65 1.56 5.26
N MET A 87 21.04 0.62 4.52
CA MET A 87 20.03 -0.27 5.08
C MET A 87 20.68 -1.47 5.77
N SER A 88 20.19 -1.76 6.98
CA SER A 88 20.60 -2.91 7.78
C SER A 88 19.40 -3.53 8.50
N THR A 89 19.58 -4.74 9.02
CA THR A 89 18.56 -5.39 9.87
C THR A 89 18.24 -4.57 11.12
N ASP A 90 19.25 -3.93 11.73
CA ASP A 90 19.07 -3.06 12.88
C ASP A 90 18.25 -1.81 12.53
N LYS A 91 18.46 -1.26 11.33
CA LYS A 91 17.68 -0.13 10.85
C LYS A 91 16.22 -0.53 10.59
N ILE A 92 15.99 -1.69 10.01
CA ILE A 92 14.64 -2.26 9.87
C ILE A 92 13.98 -2.41 11.25
N ALA A 93 14.69 -2.95 12.23
CA ALA A 93 14.17 -3.09 13.60
C ALA A 93 13.78 -1.74 14.21
N LYS A 94 14.59 -0.68 14.03
CA LYS A 94 14.29 0.69 14.48
C LYS A 94 13.06 1.27 13.77
N ILE A 95 12.92 1.05 12.47
CA ILE A 95 11.73 1.47 11.71
C ILE A 95 10.49 0.79 12.27
N ILE A 96 10.54 -0.54 12.46
CA ILE A 96 9.44 -1.33 13.01
C ILE A 96 9.08 -0.86 14.41
N GLU A 97 10.07 -0.57 15.27
CA GLU A 97 9.85 -0.03 16.61
C GLU A 97 9.14 1.33 16.56
N ALA A 98 9.60 2.24 15.70
CA ALA A 98 8.98 3.54 15.53
C ALA A 98 7.52 3.43 15.04
N ILE A 99 7.23 2.51 14.12
CA ILE A 99 5.88 2.23 13.64
C ILE A 99 5.04 1.60 14.76
N ARG A 100 5.55 0.60 15.47
CA ARG A 100 4.84 -0.09 16.58
C ARG A 100 4.28 0.86 17.63
N TYR A 101 5.05 1.87 17.97
CA TYR A 101 4.67 2.87 18.96
C TYR A 101 4.09 4.16 18.37
N GLU A 102 3.71 4.16 17.08
CA GLU A 102 3.16 5.32 16.34
C GLU A 102 4.07 6.56 16.39
N ARG A 103 5.38 6.36 16.47
CA ARG A 103 6.41 7.41 16.49
C ARG A 103 7.03 7.70 15.11
N TRP A 104 6.61 6.95 14.08
CA TRP A 104 7.09 7.19 12.72
C TRP A 104 6.67 8.57 12.23
N LYS A 105 7.66 9.33 11.76
CA LYS A 105 7.43 10.65 11.15
C LYS A 105 7.91 10.62 9.72
N TRP A 106 7.02 10.92 8.81
CA TRP A 106 7.36 11.05 7.41
C TRP A 106 8.22 12.28 7.16
N THR A 107 9.22 12.13 6.31
CA THR A 107 10.08 13.25 5.88
C THR A 107 9.48 13.88 4.63
N PRO A 108 9.42 15.23 4.52
CA PRO A 108 9.04 15.89 3.27
C PRO A 108 9.89 15.39 2.12
N VAL A 109 9.31 15.14 0.94
CA VAL A 109 10.07 14.68 -0.21
C VAL A 109 10.93 15.80 -0.78
N ARG A 110 12.17 15.51 -1.14
CA ARG A 110 13.02 16.45 -1.89
C ARG A 110 12.49 16.59 -3.31
N ARG A 111 12.08 17.80 -3.69
CA ARG A 111 11.52 18.07 -5.02
C ARG A 111 12.59 18.57 -5.97
N LYS A 112 12.64 18.01 -7.19
CA LYS A 112 13.49 18.46 -8.28
C LYS A 112 12.70 18.55 -9.57
N ASN A 113 12.84 19.66 -10.28
CA ASN A 113 12.17 19.86 -11.55
C ASN A 113 12.97 19.21 -12.69
N ILE A 114 12.36 18.29 -13.43
CA ILE A 114 12.95 17.56 -14.55
C ILE A 114 12.41 18.12 -15.86
N PRO A 115 13.25 18.41 -16.87
CA PRO A 115 12.80 18.91 -18.15
C PRO A 115 11.97 17.86 -18.91
N LYS A 116 10.89 18.32 -19.55
CA LYS A 116 10.07 17.50 -20.44
C LYS A 116 10.60 17.55 -21.86
N ARG A 117 10.44 16.45 -22.63
CA ARG A 117 10.89 16.37 -24.03
C ARG A 117 10.29 17.45 -24.95
N LYS A 118 9.03 17.88 -24.66
CA LYS A 118 8.31 18.89 -25.46
C LYS A 118 8.37 20.30 -24.85
N GLY A 119 9.34 20.58 -23.98
CA GLY A 119 9.45 21.83 -23.25
C GLY A 119 8.70 21.85 -21.92
N GLY A 120 9.09 22.81 -21.03
CA GLY A 120 8.61 22.89 -19.66
C GLY A 120 9.27 21.87 -18.71
N THR A 121 8.87 21.87 -17.46
CA THR A 121 9.39 20.99 -16.41
C THR A 121 8.27 20.13 -15.80
N ARG A 122 8.67 19.05 -15.14
CA ARG A 122 7.79 18.27 -14.26
C ARG A 122 8.48 18.11 -12.90
N PRO A 123 7.77 18.29 -11.81
CA PRO A 123 8.33 18.03 -10.49
C PRO A 123 8.51 16.52 -10.27
N LEU A 124 9.63 16.15 -9.67
CA LEU A 124 9.89 14.78 -9.19
C LEU A 124 10.19 14.85 -7.70
N GLY A 125 9.41 14.16 -6.89
CA GLY A 125 9.65 14.01 -5.46
C GLY A 125 10.56 12.81 -5.19
N MET A 126 11.56 13.01 -4.35
CA MET A 126 12.51 11.96 -3.94
C MET A 126 12.37 11.75 -2.43
N PRO A 127 11.63 10.72 -1.98
CA PRO A 127 11.55 10.34 -0.57
C PRO A 127 12.91 9.87 -0.04
N THR A 128 13.10 9.93 1.28
CA THR A 128 14.24 9.28 1.93
C THR A 128 14.20 7.77 1.71
N TRP A 129 15.34 7.10 1.85
CA TRP A 129 15.37 5.65 1.64
C TRP A 129 14.49 4.90 2.64
N SER A 130 14.53 5.26 3.90
CA SER A 130 13.65 4.68 4.92
C SER A 130 12.16 4.89 4.59
N ASP A 131 11.78 6.09 4.14
CA ASP A 131 10.41 6.36 3.71
C ASP A 131 10.01 5.53 2.48
N LYS A 132 10.93 5.36 1.50
CA LYS A 132 10.70 4.48 0.33
C LYS A 132 10.35 3.06 0.76
N VAL A 133 11.10 2.50 1.71
CA VAL A 133 10.88 1.13 2.19
C VAL A 133 9.53 1.00 2.91
N VAL A 134 9.19 1.94 3.81
CA VAL A 134 7.89 1.94 4.50
C VAL A 134 6.75 2.11 3.49
N GLN A 135 6.87 3.03 2.53
CA GLN A 135 5.88 3.21 1.47
C GLN A 135 5.69 1.94 0.64
N ASP A 136 6.75 1.18 0.36
CA ASP A 136 6.67 -0.05 -0.41
C ASP A 136 5.98 -1.18 0.36
N VAL A 137 6.16 -1.25 1.68
CA VAL A 137 5.40 -2.16 2.54
C VAL A 137 3.91 -1.81 2.50
N ILE A 138 3.55 -0.54 2.68
CA ILE A 138 2.16 -0.06 2.58
C ILE A 138 1.59 -0.37 1.19
N ARG A 139 2.35 -0.06 0.12
CA ARG A 139 1.98 -0.37 -1.27
C ARG A 139 1.66 -1.85 -1.46
N SER A 140 2.51 -2.74 -0.92
CA SER A 140 2.32 -4.19 -1.05
C SER A 140 1.03 -4.68 -0.40
N ILE A 141 0.67 -4.13 0.75
CA ILE A 141 -0.57 -4.43 1.46
C ILE A 141 -1.78 -3.95 0.66
N LEU A 142 -1.76 -2.68 0.22
CA LEU A 142 -2.83 -2.10 -0.58
C LEU A 142 -3.00 -2.81 -1.93
N GLU A 143 -1.89 -3.10 -2.61
CA GLU A 143 -1.89 -3.84 -3.87
C GLU A 143 -2.47 -5.24 -3.71
N ALA A 144 -2.06 -5.99 -2.68
CA ALA A 144 -2.62 -7.32 -2.42
C ALA A 144 -4.15 -7.27 -2.23
N TYR A 145 -4.66 -6.25 -1.57
CA TYR A 145 -6.09 -6.11 -1.30
C TYR A 145 -6.89 -5.61 -2.50
N TYR A 146 -6.43 -4.54 -3.16
CA TYR A 146 -7.23 -3.86 -4.19
C TYR A 146 -7.03 -4.43 -5.59
N GLU A 147 -5.88 -5.04 -5.92
CA GLU A 147 -5.58 -5.58 -7.25
C GLU A 147 -6.67 -6.54 -7.77
N PRO A 148 -7.22 -7.47 -6.95
CA PRO A 148 -8.31 -8.34 -7.41
C PRO A 148 -9.64 -7.64 -7.70
N GLN A 149 -9.79 -6.40 -7.25
CA GLN A 149 -11.04 -5.64 -7.32
C GLN A 149 -11.07 -4.64 -8.48
N PHE A 150 -9.89 -4.27 -9.00
CA PHE A 150 -9.79 -3.29 -10.09
C PHE A 150 -10.38 -3.80 -11.40
N SER A 151 -10.95 -2.88 -12.17
CA SER A 151 -11.43 -3.15 -13.53
C SER A 151 -10.38 -3.85 -14.39
N GLN A 152 -10.82 -4.78 -15.24
CA GLN A 152 -9.94 -5.44 -16.21
C GLN A 152 -9.37 -4.45 -17.26
N HIS A 153 -10.04 -3.34 -17.47
CA HIS A 153 -9.65 -2.28 -18.41
C HIS A 153 -8.74 -1.22 -17.82
N SER A 154 -8.45 -1.29 -16.51
CA SER A 154 -7.45 -0.45 -15.86
C SER A 154 -6.06 -1.06 -16.05
N HIS A 155 -5.13 -0.35 -16.72
CA HIS A 155 -3.81 -0.87 -17.08
C HIS A 155 -2.63 -0.12 -16.45
N GLY A 156 -2.85 1.05 -15.84
CA GLY A 156 -1.81 1.90 -15.28
C GLY A 156 -1.21 1.36 -13.99
N PHE A 157 0.12 1.24 -13.93
CA PHE A 157 0.89 0.89 -12.71
C PHE A 157 0.44 -0.39 -11.98
N ARG A 158 -0.14 -1.35 -12.70
CA ARG A 158 -0.62 -2.61 -12.15
C ARG A 158 0.32 -3.77 -12.50
N PRO A 159 0.42 -4.82 -11.65
CA PRO A 159 1.18 -6.03 -11.96
C PRO A 159 0.71 -6.66 -13.28
N LYS A 160 1.66 -7.02 -14.15
CA LYS A 160 1.42 -7.67 -15.44
C LYS A 160 0.55 -6.86 -16.42
N LYS A 161 0.27 -5.60 -16.14
CA LYS A 161 -0.47 -4.68 -17.01
C LYS A 161 0.39 -3.45 -17.36
N GLY A 162 0.08 -2.82 -18.49
CA GLY A 162 0.81 -1.65 -18.98
C GLY A 162 0.34 -1.22 -20.36
N CYS A 163 1.04 -0.30 -21.00
CA CYS A 163 0.67 0.23 -22.32
C CYS A 163 0.44 -0.87 -23.37
N GLN A 164 1.30 -1.90 -23.39
CA GLN A 164 1.17 -3.01 -24.36
C GLN A 164 -0.11 -3.83 -24.14
N THR A 165 -0.48 -4.08 -22.89
CA THR A 165 -1.72 -4.81 -22.59
C THR A 165 -2.95 -3.97 -22.89
N ALA A 166 -2.89 -2.65 -22.68
CA ALA A 166 -3.96 -1.72 -23.08
C ALA A 166 -4.15 -1.70 -24.61
N LEU A 167 -3.05 -1.58 -25.37
CA LEU A 167 -3.10 -1.61 -26.83
C LEU A 167 -3.64 -2.93 -27.38
N ARG A 168 -3.28 -4.05 -26.74
CA ARG A 168 -3.83 -5.36 -27.09
C ARG A 168 -5.33 -5.43 -26.83
N ASP A 169 -5.79 -4.98 -25.67
CA ASP A 169 -7.22 -4.93 -25.33
C ASP A 169 -8.01 -4.10 -26.36
N ILE A 170 -7.49 -2.92 -26.71
CA ILE A 170 -8.09 -2.09 -27.77
C ILE A 170 -8.15 -2.84 -29.11
N HIS A 171 -7.04 -3.43 -29.55
CA HIS A 171 -6.96 -4.15 -30.82
C HIS A 171 -7.93 -5.33 -30.90
N GLU A 172 -8.06 -6.09 -29.80
CA GLU A 172 -8.88 -7.31 -29.77
C GLU A 172 -10.36 -7.03 -29.51
N THR A 173 -10.70 -5.99 -28.73
CA THR A 173 -12.08 -5.79 -28.27
C THR A 173 -12.80 -4.61 -28.91
N TRP A 174 -12.09 -3.61 -29.48
CA TRP A 174 -12.71 -2.41 -30.05
C TRP A 174 -13.07 -2.54 -31.53
N THR A 175 -13.32 -3.75 -32.01
CA THR A 175 -13.75 -4.02 -33.40
C THR A 175 -15.11 -3.38 -33.68
N GLY A 176 -15.20 -2.59 -34.76
CA GLY A 176 -16.43 -1.91 -35.15
C GLY A 176 -16.77 -0.65 -34.36
N THR A 177 -15.88 -0.19 -33.50
CA THR A 177 -16.02 1.09 -32.77
C THR A 177 -15.93 2.25 -33.77
N LYS A 178 -16.94 3.11 -33.81
CA LYS A 178 -16.98 4.31 -34.65
C LYS A 178 -16.52 5.56 -33.91
N TRP A 179 -16.70 5.60 -32.60
CA TRP A 179 -16.41 6.74 -31.78
C TRP A 179 -15.63 6.30 -30.54
N PHE A 180 -14.68 7.10 -30.11
CA PHE A 180 -14.04 6.98 -28.80
C PHE A 180 -13.97 8.36 -28.15
N ILE A 181 -13.99 8.39 -26.83
CA ILE A 181 -13.84 9.60 -26.04
C ILE A 181 -12.48 9.52 -25.35
N GLU A 182 -11.63 10.50 -25.63
CA GLU A 182 -10.34 10.66 -24.95
C GLU A 182 -10.46 11.73 -23.88
N GLY A 183 -10.02 11.40 -22.67
CA GLY A 183 -9.97 12.33 -21.55
C GLY A 183 -8.59 12.28 -20.89
N ASP A 184 -8.09 13.44 -20.48
CA ASP A 184 -6.87 13.57 -19.67
C ASP A 184 -7.12 14.46 -18.46
N ILE A 185 -6.61 14.03 -17.29
CA ILE A 185 -6.76 14.77 -16.05
C ILE A 185 -5.50 15.61 -15.81
N LYS A 186 -5.63 16.90 -15.99
CA LYS A 186 -4.52 17.86 -15.80
C LYS A 186 -4.04 17.86 -14.34
N GLY A 187 -2.74 17.61 -14.15
CA GLY A 187 -2.13 17.72 -12.83
C GLY A 187 -2.69 16.70 -11.82
N TRP A 188 -3.03 15.51 -12.25
CA TRP A 188 -3.68 14.48 -11.44
C TRP A 188 -3.03 14.30 -10.06
N TYR A 189 -1.72 14.04 -10.02
CA TYR A 189 -1.01 13.81 -8.76
C TYR A 189 -0.95 15.03 -7.84
N ASP A 190 -1.03 16.23 -8.38
CA ASP A 190 -1.00 17.48 -7.59
C ASP A 190 -2.40 17.85 -7.05
N ASN A 191 -3.47 17.35 -7.69
CA ASN A 191 -4.86 17.70 -7.39
C ASN A 191 -5.66 16.59 -6.71
N LEU A 192 -5.04 15.46 -6.37
CA LEU A 192 -5.73 14.37 -5.69
C LEU A 192 -6.21 14.82 -4.30
N ASP A 193 -7.52 14.81 -4.08
CA ASP A 193 -8.11 15.22 -2.81
C ASP A 193 -7.87 14.18 -1.72
N HIS A 194 -7.15 14.59 -0.66
CA HIS A 194 -6.81 13.70 0.46
C HIS A 194 -8.05 13.22 1.22
N HIS A 195 -9.05 14.09 1.42
CA HIS A 195 -10.25 13.75 2.17
C HIS A 195 -11.08 12.69 1.42
N ILE A 196 -11.26 12.87 0.12
CA ILE A 196 -11.97 11.89 -0.72
C ILE A 196 -11.21 10.56 -0.73
N LEU A 197 -9.89 10.58 -0.95
CA LEU A 197 -9.08 9.36 -0.91
C LEU A 197 -9.19 8.63 0.44
N MET A 198 -9.07 9.36 1.54
CA MET A 198 -9.18 8.76 2.88
C MET A 198 -10.56 8.19 3.15
N ASN A 199 -11.63 8.81 2.64
CA ASN A 199 -12.98 8.26 2.75
C ASN A 199 -13.13 6.95 1.95
N ILE A 200 -12.58 6.90 0.73
CA ILE A 200 -12.55 5.66 -0.07
C ILE A 200 -11.80 4.54 0.66
N LEU A 201 -10.66 4.84 1.27
CA LEU A 201 -9.89 3.84 2.03
C LEU A 201 -10.67 3.34 3.27
N ARG A 202 -11.36 4.24 3.99
CA ARG A 202 -12.15 3.90 5.19
C ARG A 202 -13.31 2.95 4.90
N GLU A 203 -13.84 2.89 3.69
CA GLU A 203 -14.88 1.94 3.33
C GLU A 203 -14.44 0.47 3.51
N ASN A 204 -13.16 0.20 3.29
CA ASN A 204 -12.63 -1.15 3.29
C ASN A 204 -11.59 -1.41 4.39
N ILE A 205 -10.97 -0.36 4.93
CA ILE A 205 -9.91 -0.47 5.92
C ILE A 205 -10.44 0.08 7.25
N GLN A 206 -10.62 -0.81 8.23
CA GLN A 206 -11.16 -0.47 9.55
C GLN A 206 -10.06 -0.21 10.59
N ASP A 207 -8.79 -0.30 10.19
CA ASP A 207 -7.64 -0.03 11.04
C ASP A 207 -7.23 1.46 10.98
N ASN A 208 -7.68 2.22 11.99
CA ASN A 208 -7.40 3.65 12.08
C ASN A 208 -5.89 3.97 12.20
N ARG A 209 -5.07 3.07 12.74
CA ARG A 209 -3.61 3.28 12.83
C ARG A 209 -2.99 3.23 11.45
N PHE A 210 -3.41 2.28 10.61
CA PHE A 210 -2.96 2.17 9.24
C PHE A 210 -3.39 3.38 8.40
N LEU A 211 -4.64 3.82 8.58
CA LEU A 211 -5.16 5.02 7.89
C LEU A 211 -4.41 6.29 8.31
N ARG A 212 -4.12 6.49 9.60
CA ARG A 212 -3.30 7.64 10.06
C ARG A 212 -1.89 7.62 9.49
N LEU A 213 -1.29 6.44 9.33
CA LEU A 213 0.03 6.32 8.71
C LEU A 213 0.01 6.77 7.24
N ILE A 214 -1.00 6.36 6.48
CA ILE A 214 -1.19 6.80 5.08
C ILE A 214 -1.46 8.31 5.02
N GLU A 215 -2.35 8.80 5.85
CA GLU A 215 -2.68 10.23 5.92
C GLU A 215 -1.44 11.09 6.25
N GLY A 216 -0.60 10.60 7.17
CA GLY A 216 0.68 11.22 7.48
C GLY A 216 1.62 11.30 6.27
N ALA A 217 1.69 10.24 5.45
CA ALA A 217 2.46 10.25 4.21
C ALA A 217 1.96 11.28 3.20
N LEU A 218 0.63 11.41 3.07
CA LEU A 218 0.02 12.39 2.18
C LEU A 218 0.29 13.84 2.63
N LYS A 219 0.29 14.08 3.95
CA LYS A 219 0.51 15.40 4.57
C LYS A 219 1.98 15.79 4.73
N ALA A 220 2.91 14.86 4.52
CA ALA A 220 4.35 15.10 4.74
C ALA A 220 4.92 16.27 3.92
N GLY A 221 4.31 16.58 2.78
CA GLY A 221 4.71 17.71 1.95
C GLY A 221 5.98 17.44 1.14
N TYR A 222 6.53 18.54 0.62
CA TYR A 222 7.76 18.51 -0.14
C TYR A 222 8.68 19.68 0.25
N CYS A 223 9.96 19.52 0.00
CA CYS A 223 10.96 20.55 0.14
C CYS A 223 11.55 20.88 -1.24
N GLU A 224 11.49 22.14 -1.62
CA GLU A 224 12.05 22.69 -2.84
C GLU A 224 12.91 23.88 -2.47
N GLU A 225 14.15 23.93 -2.97
CA GLU A 225 15.11 25.01 -2.66
C GLU A 225 15.25 25.31 -1.15
N TRP A 226 15.30 24.26 -0.33
CA TRP A 226 15.39 24.30 1.14
C TRP A 226 14.17 24.89 1.86
N THR A 227 13.08 25.17 1.13
CA THR A 227 11.82 25.61 1.70
C THR A 227 10.84 24.45 1.79
N SER A 228 10.27 24.21 2.96
CA SER A 228 9.27 23.16 3.21
C SER A 228 7.87 23.67 2.87
N HIS A 229 7.16 22.92 2.06
CA HIS A 229 5.78 23.20 1.65
C HIS A 229 4.86 22.08 2.11
N PRO A 230 3.90 22.35 3.01
CA PRO A 230 2.87 21.37 3.36
C PRO A 230 1.94 21.14 2.15
N THR A 231 1.48 19.91 1.97
CA THR A 231 0.51 19.57 0.93
C THR A 231 -0.88 19.41 1.53
N LEU A 232 -1.85 20.18 1.01
CA LEU A 232 -3.28 20.04 1.33
C LEU A 232 -3.98 19.11 0.34
N SER A 233 -3.40 18.90 -0.83
CA SER A 233 -3.87 18.01 -1.87
C SER A 233 -2.67 17.38 -2.60
N GLY A 234 -2.94 16.28 -3.31
CA GLY A 234 -1.96 15.62 -4.14
C GLY A 234 -1.13 14.56 -3.41
N THR A 235 -0.45 13.76 -4.22
CA THR A 235 0.55 12.80 -3.77
C THR A 235 1.89 13.15 -4.42
N PRO A 236 3.02 12.97 -3.74
CA PRO A 236 4.32 13.27 -4.34
C PRO A 236 4.54 12.48 -5.63
N GLN A 237 4.76 13.18 -6.75
CA GLN A 237 5.22 12.52 -7.98
C GLN A 237 6.58 11.87 -7.71
N GLY A 238 6.64 10.53 -7.75
CA GLY A 238 7.83 9.74 -7.36
C GLY A 238 7.71 9.03 -6.02
N GLY A 239 6.63 9.24 -5.27
CA GLY A 239 6.31 8.42 -4.10
C GLY A 239 5.97 6.97 -4.52
N ILE A 240 6.49 5.99 -3.79
CA ILE A 240 6.30 4.56 -4.09
C ILE A 240 4.83 4.13 -3.94
N VAL A 241 4.12 4.71 -2.98
CA VAL A 241 2.71 4.39 -2.71
C VAL A 241 1.74 5.17 -3.61
N SER A 242 2.17 6.27 -4.23
CA SER A 242 1.30 7.17 -5.00
C SER A 242 0.55 6.49 -6.14
N PRO A 243 1.15 5.57 -6.94
CA PRO A 243 0.44 4.91 -8.03
C PRO A 243 -0.73 4.04 -7.56
N ILE A 244 -0.58 3.28 -6.48
CA ILE A 244 -1.67 2.44 -5.97
C ILE A 244 -2.80 3.30 -5.37
N LEU A 245 -2.48 4.38 -4.67
CA LEU A 245 -3.47 5.32 -4.15
C LEU A 245 -4.25 6.00 -5.30
N SER A 246 -3.54 6.36 -6.37
CA SER A 246 -4.14 6.87 -7.60
C SER A 246 -5.13 5.87 -8.21
N ASN A 247 -4.73 4.61 -8.35
CA ASN A 247 -5.61 3.56 -8.90
C ASN A 247 -6.83 3.32 -8.02
N ILE A 248 -6.69 3.31 -6.69
CA ILE A 248 -7.81 3.17 -5.74
C ILE A 248 -8.81 4.33 -5.91
N TYR A 249 -8.32 5.55 -6.10
CA TYR A 249 -9.17 6.72 -6.34
C TYR A 249 -9.89 6.62 -7.68
N MET A 250 -9.16 6.30 -8.77
CA MET A 250 -9.70 6.22 -10.13
C MET A 250 -10.64 5.02 -10.34
N ASP A 251 -10.53 3.97 -9.54
CA ASP A 251 -11.46 2.84 -9.58
C ASP A 251 -12.93 3.27 -9.39
N ARG A 252 -13.16 4.44 -8.75
CA ARG A 252 -14.50 5.03 -8.65
C ARG A 252 -15.08 5.43 -9.98
N LEU A 253 -14.25 5.99 -10.87
CA LEU A 253 -14.65 6.33 -12.22
C LEU A 253 -14.91 5.04 -13.04
N ASP A 254 -14.03 4.06 -12.93
CA ASP A 254 -14.21 2.77 -13.62
C ASP A 254 -15.52 2.10 -13.21
N ARG A 255 -15.81 2.06 -11.91
CA ARG A 255 -17.08 1.51 -11.39
C ARG A 255 -18.29 2.31 -11.84
N PHE A 256 -18.21 3.63 -11.79
CA PHE A 256 -19.31 4.49 -12.28
C PHE A 256 -19.64 4.19 -13.74
N VAL A 257 -18.63 4.04 -14.59
CA VAL A 257 -18.82 3.69 -15.99
C VAL A 257 -19.42 2.28 -16.14
N GLN A 258 -18.84 1.28 -15.44
CA GLN A 258 -19.22 -0.12 -15.61
C GLN A 258 -20.55 -0.49 -14.94
N GLU A 259 -20.84 0.06 -13.76
CA GLU A 259 -21.98 -0.34 -12.95
C GLU A 259 -23.20 0.57 -13.15
N ILE A 260 -22.99 1.82 -13.61
CA ILE A 260 -24.05 2.80 -13.79
C ILE A 260 -24.25 3.15 -15.27
N LEU A 261 -23.24 3.76 -15.93
CA LEU A 261 -23.43 4.26 -17.29
C LEU A 261 -23.69 3.16 -18.30
N ILE A 262 -22.89 2.09 -18.30
CA ILE A 262 -23.07 1.00 -19.27
C ILE A 262 -24.44 0.34 -19.09
N PRO A 263 -24.89 -0.09 -17.89
CA PRO A 263 -26.22 -0.67 -17.72
C PRO A 263 -27.35 0.29 -18.11
N GLU A 264 -27.27 1.56 -17.70
CA GLU A 264 -28.31 2.55 -18.00
C GLU A 264 -28.49 2.77 -19.51
N PHE A 265 -27.40 2.97 -20.24
CA PHE A 265 -27.46 3.31 -21.67
C PHE A 265 -27.44 2.08 -22.60
N THR A 266 -27.31 0.86 -22.09
CA THR A 266 -27.30 -0.37 -22.88
C THR A 266 -28.49 -1.29 -22.64
N GLN A 267 -29.56 -0.82 -22.01
CA GLN A 267 -30.78 -1.59 -21.68
C GLN A 267 -31.60 -2.02 -22.92
N SER A 268 -31.28 -1.51 -24.10
CA SER A 268 -32.04 -1.85 -25.32
C SER A 268 -31.84 -3.31 -25.72
N SER A 269 -32.96 -4.01 -26.02
CA SER A 269 -32.96 -5.35 -26.62
C SER A 269 -32.24 -5.41 -27.96
N LYS A 270 -32.11 -4.26 -28.65
CA LYS A 270 -31.37 -4.10 -29.93
C LYS A 270 -30.05 -3.40 -29.70
N ARG A 271 -29.20 -4.04 -28.95
CA ARG A 271 -27.88 -3.54 -28.57
C ARG A 271 -27.03 -2.94 -29.70
N LYS A 272 -27.11 -3.52 -30.92
CA LYS A 272 -26.42 -3.05 -32.11
C LYS A 272 -26.91 -1.70 -32.65
N MET A 273 -28.10 -1.28 -32.25
CA MET A 273 -28.74 -0.05 -32.74
C MET A 273 -28.75 1.07 -31.71
N ASN A 274 -28.25 0.82 -30.49
CA ASN A 274 -28.11 1.87 -29.48
C ASN A 274 -26.87 2.71 -29.79
N PRO A 275 -27.01 4.00 -30.19
CA PRO A 275 -25.87 4.86 -30.53
C PRO A 275 -24.99 5.20 -29.30
N THR A 276 -25.49 5.04 -28.08
CA THR A 276 -24.78 5.29 -26.84
C THR A 276 -24.10 4.05 -26.28
N TYR A 277 -24.18 2.92 -27.00
CA TYR A 277 -23.52 1.71 -26.58
C TYR A 277 -22.00 1.88 -26.64
N LEU A 278 -21.40 2.01 -25.47
CA LEU A 278 -19.95 2.01 -25.30
C LEU A 278 -19.50 0.57 -25.07
N ARG A 279 -18.70 0.07 -25.97
CA ARG A 279 -18.02 -1.21 -25.76
C ARG A 279 -16.74 -0.98 -24.98
#